data_3756ebd8875d42c272f9e3d116f5aa2c
#
_entry.id   3756ebd8875d42c272f9e3d116f5aa2c
#
_cell.length_a   1.000
_cell.length_b   1.000
_cell.length_c   1.000
_cell.angle_alpha   90.00
_cell.angle_beta   90.00
_cell.angle_gamma   90.00
#
_symmetry.space_group_name_H-M   'P 1'
#
loop_
_entity.id
_entity.type
_entity.pdbx_description
1 polymer ?
#
loop_
_entity_poly.entity_id
_entity_poly.type
_entity_poly.pdbx_seq_one_letter_code
_entity_poly.pdbx_strand_id
1 'polypeptide(L)'
;MAAKRLILFLLAASVATVASIQVMFEQFKQCTSNGVLDCNLRVRKVNRTLATLYGNATLNVDLGDNFVTSVNLYRSMLGNNQYNLYPMKVSPTGICKFMQEFWGDYYRYVVVYVPQMEKPGVCPITARQLQFNDMVLDERMLPRFVPTGLWKMVLRAENGQTGMYFQIEIIFRVYPDGY
;
A
#
# COMPACT_ATOMS: atom_id res chain seq x y z
N MET A 1 -57.94 -41.64 3.24
CA MET A 1 -57.46 -40.50 4.05
C MET A 1 -55.95 -40.41 3.86
N ALA A 2 -55.49 -39.47 3.04
CA ALA A 2 -54.09 -39.35 2.69
C ALA A 2 -53.51 -38.15 3.49
N ALA A 3 -52.61 -38.46 4.41
CA ALA A 3 -51.88 -37.45 5.18
C ALA A 3 -50.78 -36.84 4.32
N LYS A 4 -50.94 -35.58 3.91
CA LYS A 4 -49.90 -34.79 3.25
C LYS A 4 -48.82 -34.41 4.28
N ARG A 5 -47.66 -35.01 4.21
CA ARG A 5 -46.45 -34.58 4.93
C ARG A 5 -45.90 -33.33 4.26
N LEU A 6 -46.07 -32.19 4.93
CA LEU A 6 -45.45 -30.92 4.55
C LEU A 6 -44.00 -30.95 5.01
N ILE A 7 -43.06 -31.14 4.06
CA ILE A 7 -41.63 -31.06 4.33
C ILE A 7 -41.23 -29.57 4.24
N LEU A 8 -41.04 -28.97 5.41
CA LEU A 8 -40.53 -27.59 5.53
C LEU A 8 -39.02 -27.61 5.29
N PHE A 9 -38.59 -27.23 4.09
CA PHE A 9 -37.17 -26.97 3.80
C PHE A 9 -36.78 -25.65 4.47
N LEU A 10 -36.15 -25.70 5.63
CA LEU A 10 -35.43 -24.58 6.21
C LEU A 10 -34.15 -24.34 5.36
N LEU A 11 -34.24 -23.40 4.42
CA LEU A 11 -33.07 -22.81 3.76
C LEU A 11 -32.33 -21.98 4.81
N ALA A 12 -31.36 -22.59 5.47
CA ALA A 12 -30.37 -21.87 6.25
C ALA A 12 -29.50 -21.04 5.27
N ALA A 13 -29.86 -19.79 5.05
CA ALA A 13 -29.00 -18.84 4.37
C ALA A 13 -27.77 -18.62 5.26
N SER A 14 -26.67 -19.29 4.95
CA SER A 14 -25.37 -19.00 5.55
C SER A 14 -24.95 -17.61 5.07
N VAL A 15 -25.16 -16.61 5.91
CA VAL A 15 -24.58 -15.28 5.73
C VAL A 15 -23.08 -15.46 5.90
N ALA A 16 -22.36 -15.53 4.79
CA ALA A 16 -20.90 -15.45 4.82
C ALA A 16 -20.55 -14.07 5.36
N THR A 17 -20.16 -13.99 6.63
CA THR A 17 -19.59 -12.78 7.20
C THR A 17 -18.28 -12.53 6.46
N VAL A 18 -18.26 -11.52 5.61
CA VAL A 18 -17.01 -11.02 5.04
C VAL A 18 -16.21 -10.50 6.23
N ALA A 19 -15.14 -11.21 6.58
CA ALA A 19 -14.24 -10.76 7.63
C ALA A 19 -13.65 -9.42 7.17
N SER A 20 -14.02 -8.34 7.83
CA SER A 20 -13.42 -7.03 7.67
C SER A 20 -12.00 -7.10 8.25
N ILE A 21 -11.09 -6.34 7.68
CA ILE A 21 -9.72 -6.19 8.18
C ILE A 21 -9.48 -4.73 8.55
N GLN A 22 -8.57 -4.50 9.48
CA GLN A 22 -8.04 -3.19 9.78
C GLN A 22 -6.58 -3.13 9.39
N VAL A 23 -6.12 -1.99 8.92
CA VAL A 23 -4.72 -1.78 8.55
C VAL A 23 -4.19 -0.52 9.21
N MET A 24 -2.94 -0.58 9.69
CA MET A 24 -2.33 0.55 10.38
C MET A 24 -0.84 0.62 10.04
N PHE A 25 -0.32 1.83 9.82
CA PHE A 25 1.12 2.04 9.77
C PHE A 25 1.77 1.66 11.10
N GLU A 26 2.90 0.95 11.01
CA GLU A 26 3.74 0.66 12.18
C GLU A 26 5.00 1.53 12.17
N GLN A 27 5.64 1.66 11.00
CA GLN A 27 6.88 2.40 10.89
C GLN A 27 7.16 2.82 9.44
N PHE A 28 7.60 4.05 9.24
CA PHE A 28 8.38 4.45 8.07
C PHE A 28 9.83 4.08 8.34
N LYS A 29 10.28 2.99 7.73
CA LYS A 29 11.54 2.38 8.13
C LYS A 29 12.74 3.03 7.48
N GLN A 30 12.66 3.27 6.18
CA GLN A 30 13.80 3.71 5.39
C GLN A 30 13.37 4.43 4.12
N CYS A 31 14.14 5.47 3.78
CA CYS A 31 14.15 6.10 2.48
C CYS A 31 15.62 6.24 2.07
N THR A 32 16.04 5.48 1.09
CA THR A 32 17.39 5.56 0.52
C THR A 32 17.33 6.06 -0.90
N SER A 33 18.21 6.97 -1.24
CA SER A 33 18.26 7.58 -2.56
C SER A 33 19.64 8.16 -2.82
N ASN A 34 20.02 8.23 -4.07
CA ASN A 34 21.23 8.94 -4.50
C ASN A 34 20.85 10.23 -5.26
N GLY A 35 20.06 11.10 -4.60
CA GLY A 35 19.70 12.41 -5.13
C GLY A 35 18.36 12.45 -5.88
N VAL A 36 17.62 11.34 -5.98
CA VAL A 36 16.30 11.30 -6.64
C VAL A 36 15.21 11.78 -5.71
N LEU A 37 15.21 11.30 -4.47
CA LEU A 37 14.15 11.53 -3.49
C LEU A 37 14.73 11.79 -2.11
N ASP A 38 14.34 12.88 -1.49
CA ASP A 38 14.65 13.18 -0.09
C ASP A 38 13.39 12.99 0.75
N CYS A 39 13.47 12.24 1.85
CA CYS A 39 12.34 11.97 2.71
C CYS A 39 12.56 12.47 4.13
N ASN A 40 11.59 13.20 4.65
CA ASN A 40 11.46 13.52 6.06
C ASN A 40 10.06 13.09 6.51
N LEU A 41 9.84 11.77 6.53
CA LEU A 41 8.55 11.14 6.83
C LEU A 41 8.63 10.35 8.15
N ARG A 42 7.55 10.39 8.91
CA ARG A 42 7.45 9.71 10.19
C ARG A 42 6.05 9.12 10.37
N VAL A 43 5.97 7.99 11.05
CA VAL A 43 4.71 7.43 11.53
C VAL A 43 4.44 7.94 12.93
N ARG A 44 3.23 8.47 13.15
CA ARG A 44 2.73 8.91 14.45
C ARG A 44 1.55 8.03 14.86
N LYS A 45 1.66 7.38 15.99
CA LYS A 45 0.56 6.63 16.58
C LYS A 45 -0.41 7.62 17.24
N VAL A 46 -1.65 7.63 16.78
CA VAL A 46 -2.72 8.51 17.29
C VAL A 46 -3.44 7.82 18.45
N ASN A 47 -3.78 6.53 18.27
CA ASN A 47 -4.39 5.70 19.30
C ASN A 47 -4.03 4.22 19.07
N ARG A 48 -4.76 3.29 19.69
CA ARG A 48 -4.46 1.84 19.59
C ARG A 48 -4.71 1.26 18.19
N THR A 49 -5.62 1.87 17.42
CA THR A 49 -6.08 1.38 16.11
C THR A 49 -5.77 2.34 14.97
N LEU A 50 -5.16 3.49 15.24
CA LEU A 50 -4.89 4.52 14.25
C LEU A 50 -3.46 5.03 14.36
N ALA A 51 -2.73 4.98 13.25
CA ALA A 51 -1.45 5.65 13.07
C ALA A 51 -1.43 6.35 11.73
N THR A 52 -0.76 7.50 11.68
CA THR A 52 -0.67 8.36 10.50
C THR A 52 0.76 8.48 10.02
N LEU A 53 0.94 8.61 8.71
CA LEU A 53 2.19 9.00 8.06
C LEU A 53 2.15 10.50 7.81
N TYR A 54 3.13 11.23 8.31
CA TYR A 54 3.21 12.69 8.18
C TYR A 54 4.63 13.16 7.86
N GLY A 55 4.74 14.38 7.34
CA GLY A 55 6.01 14.98 6.98
C GLY A 55 6.06 15.37 5.50
N ASN A 56 7.25 15.44 4.94
CA ASN A 56 7.44 15.79 3.54
C ASN A 56 8.42 14.85 2.84
N ALA A 57 8.30 14.80 1.52
CA ALA A 57 9.28 14.19 0.63
C ALA A 57 9.50 15.12 -0.56
N THR A 58 10.72 15.22 -1.05
CA THR A 58 11.06 16.05 -2.20
C THR A 58 11.59 15.17 -3.30
N LEU A 59 10.86 15.12 -4.42
CA LEU A 59 11.33 14.52 -5.66
C LEU A 59 12.18 15.56 -6.38
N ASN A 60 13.49 15.28 -6.52
CA ASN A 60 14.46 16.23 -7.04
C ASN A 60 14.64 16.16 -8.56
N VAL A 61 14.18 15.08 -9.19
CA VAL A 61 14.31 14.84 -10.63
C VAL A 61 13.00 14.33 -11.21
N ASP A 62 12.76 14.57 -12.48
CA ASP A 62 11.59 14.03 -13.18
C ASP A 62 11.76 12.53 -13.39
N LEU A 63 10.69 11.76 -13.11
CA LEU A 63 10.65 10.33 -13.34
C LEU A 63 9.89 10.02 -14.63
N GLY A 64 10.61 9.66 -15.67
CA GLY A 64 10.05 9.20 -16.94
C GLY A 64 10.29 7.70 -17.16
N ASP A 65 10.08 7.22 -18.37
CA ASP A 65 10.23 5.79 -18.73
C ASP A 65 11.64 5.24 -18.62
N ASN A 66 12.64 6.09 -18.40
CA ASN A 66 13.99 5.71 -18.06
C ASN A 66 14.13 5.18 -16.62
N PHE A 67 13.11 5.33 -15.77
CA PHE A 67 13.03 4.73 -14.45
C PHE A 67 12.17 3.46 -14.48
N VAL A 68 12.74 2.38 -13.98
CA VAL A 68 12.06 1.11 -13.75
C VAL A 68 11.65 1.04 -12.29
N THR A 69 10.37 0.85 -12.03
CA THR A 69 9.82 0.74 -10.68
C THR A 69 9.33 -0.66 -10.37
N SER A 70 9.41 -1.03 -9.10
CA SER A 70 8.90 -2.30 -8.58
C SER A 70 8.36 -2.11 -7.17
N VAL A 71 7.35 -2.92 -6.80
CA VAL A 71 6.83 -2.99 -5.44
C VAL A 71 6.88 -4.44 -4.97
N ASN A 72 7.60 -4.69 -3.90
CA ASN A 72 7.67 -5.99 -3.26
C ASN A 72 7.01 -5.93 -1.87
N LEU A 73 6.22 -6.95 -1.58
CA LEU A 73 5.60 -7.13 -0.28
C LEU A 73 6.23 -8.31 0.44
N TYR A 74 6.50 -8.12 1.71
CA TYR A 74 7.04 -9.14 2.59
C TYR A 74 6.13 -9.27 3.81
N ARG A 75 5.94 -10.48 4.30
CA ARG A 75 5.13 -10.76 5.48
C ARG A 75 5.95 -11.42 6.58
N SER A 76 5.79 -10.96 7.81
CA SER A 76 6.23 -11.63 9.01
C SER A 76 5.01 -12.29 9.68
N MET A 77 4.93 -13.60 9.62
CA MET A 77 3.79 -14.36 10.18
C MET A 77 3.70 -14.25 11.70
N LEU A 78 4.86 -14.27 12.36
CA LEU A 78 4.95 -14.19 13.82
C LEU A 78 5.09 -12.77 14.35
N GLY A 79 5.17 -11.75 13.47
CA GLY A 79 5.37 -10.37 13.88
C GLY A 79 6.73 -10.08 14.53
N ASN A 80 7.72 -10.95 14.34
CA ASN A 80 9.06 -10.90 14.95
C ASN A 80 10.14 -10.31 14.02
N ASN A 81 9.72 -9.53 13.00
CA ASN A 81 10.59 -8.93 11.97
C ASN A 81 11.33 -9.93 11.06
N GLN A 82 10.95 -11.20 11.08
CA GLN A 82 11.39 -12.17 10.08
C GLN A 82 10.45 -12.11 8.88
N TYR A 83 10.90 -11.42 7.83
CA TYR A 83 10.08 -11.14 6.64
C TYR A 83 10.39 -12.12 5.52
N ASN A 84 9.35 -12.79 5.01
CA ASN A 84 9.41 -13.61 3.81
C ASN A 84 8.73 -12.88 2.66
N LEU A 85 9.31 -12.98 1.45
CA LEU A 85 8.72 -12.41 0.25
C LEU A 85 7.32 -13.02 0.02
N TYR A 86 6.36 -12.13 -0.20
CA TYR A 86 4.99 -12.54 -0.51
C TYR A 86 4.77 -12.53 -2.02
N PRO A 87 3.96 -13.45 -2.56
CA PRO A 87 3.76 -13.56 -4.02
C PRO A 87 3.16 -12.31 -4.68
N MET A 88 2.37 -11.53 -3.93
CA MET A 88 1.79 -10.28 -4.42
C MET A 88 2.87 -9.22 -4.55
N LYS A 89 3.10 -8.76 -5.78
CA LYS A 89 4.12 -7.77 -6.10
C LYS A 89 3.80 -7.07 -7.42
N VAL A 90 4.35 -5.88 -7.62
CA VAL A 90 4.48 -5.28 -8.94
C VAL A 90 5.87 -5.60 -9.47
N SER A 91 5.93 -6.40 -10.52
CA SER A 91 7.20 -6.74 -11.20
C SER A 91 7.84 -5.49 -11.79
N PRO A 92 9.17 -5.47 -11.98
CA PRO A 92 9.85 -4.34 -12.58
C PRO A 92 9.17 -3.88 -13.87
N THR A 93 8.76 -2.62 -13.91
CA THR A 93 8.07 -2.00 -15.05
C THR A 93 8.44 -0.52 -15.16
N GLY A 94 8.36 0.07 -16.34
CA GLY A 94 8.57 1.51 -16.52
C GLY A 94 7.62 2.34 -15.67
N ILE A 95 8.09 3.46 -15.09
CA ILE A 95 7.30 4.27 -14.18
C ILE A 95 6.03 4.80 -14.85
N CYS A 96 6.07 5.17 -16.14
CA CYS A 96 4.89 5.65 -16.87
C CYS A 96 3.83 4.55 -17.01
N LYS A 97 4.27 3.33 -17.29
CA LYS A 97 3.37 2.17 -17.33
C LYS A 97 2.79 1.88 -15.95
N PHE A 98 3.57 1.97 -14.87
CA PHE A 98 3.07 1.87 -13.50
C PHE A 98 1.98 2.90 -13.22
N MET A 99 2.18 4.16 -13.63
CA MET A 99 1.20 5.23 -13.46
C MET A 99 -0.11 4.98 -14.22
N GLN A 100 -0.05 4.30 -15.35
CA GLN A 100 -1.23 3.96 -16.16
C GLN A 100 -2.00 2.75 -15.62
N GLU A 101 -1.28 1.68 -15.22
CA GLU A 101 -1.90 0.38 -14.93
C GLU A 101 -2.23 0.17 -13.45
N PHE A 102 -1.43 0.74 -12.53
CA PHE A 102 -1.54 0.43 -11.11
C PHE A 102 -1.91 1.63 -10.26
N TRP A 103 -1.39 2.82 -10.59
CA TRP A 103 -1.54 3.99 -9.72
C TRP A 103 -3.00 4.43 -9.53
N GLY A 104 -3.84 4.22 -10.52
CA GLY A 104 -5.26 4.60 -10.48
C GLY A 104 -6.05 4.00 -9.32
N ASP A 105 -5.72 2.77 -8.94
CA ASP A 105 -6.39 2.06 -7.86
C ASP A 105 -6.09 2.67 -6.49
N TYR A 106 -4.93 3.28 -6.33
CA TYR A 106 -4.43 3.84 -5.07
C TYR A 106 -4.61 5.36 -4.97
N TYR A 107 -4.60 6.06 -6.09
CA TYR A 107 -4.58 7.53 -6.16
C TYR A 107 -5.66 8.18 -5.31
N ARG A 108 -6.91 7.72 -5.39
CA ARG A 108 -8.04 8.28 -4.65
C ARG A 108 -7.89 8.23 -3.13
N TYR A 109 -7.14 7.27 -2.61
CA TYR A 109 -6.87 7.14 -1.17
C TYR A 109 -5.68 7.99 -0.72
N VAL A 110 -4.72 8.22 -1.62
CA VAL A 110 -3.50 8.95 -1.32
C VAL A 110 -3.67 10.45 -1.51
N VAL A 111 -4.34 10.89 -2.59
CA VAL A 111 -4.46 12.31 -2.96
C VAL A 111 -5.18 13.15 -1.90
N VAL A 112 -6.04 12.56 -1.09
CA VAL A 112 -6.74 13.23 0.02
C VAL A 112 -5.74 13.76 1.06
N TYR A 113 -4.63 13.04 1.27
CA TYR A 113 -3.60 13.37 2.23
C TYR A 113 -2.37 14.02 1.61
N VAL A 114 -2.12 13.76 0.32
CA VAL A 114 -0.96 14.26 -0.44
C VAL A 114 -1.47 14.88 -1.75
N PRO A 115 -2.03 16.10 -1.70
CA PRO A 115 -2.66 16.73 -2.88
C PRO A 115 -1.72 16.95 -4.07
N GLN A 116 -0.40 16.95 -3.82
CA GLN A 116 0.63 17.15 -4.84
C GLN A 116 0.95 15.88 -5.63
N MET A 117 0.32 14.73 -5.29
CA MET A 117 0.54 13.49 -6.04
C MET A 117 0.09 13.63 -7.50
N GLU A 118 0.91 13.06 -8.40
CA GLU A 118 0.60 13.07 -9.82
C GLU A 118 -0.63 12.21 -10.14
N LYS A 119 -1.43 12.67 -11.09
CA LYS A 119 -2.64 11.97 -11.52
C LYS A 119 -2.29 10.66 -12.23
N PRO A 120 -3.17 9.65 -12.17
CA PRO A 120 -3.00 8.43 -12.94
C PRO A 120 -2.83 8.72 -14.43
N GLY A 121 -1.91 8.02 -15.08
CA GLY A 121 -1.62 8.13 -16.49
C GLY A 121 -0.80 9.35 -16.89
N VAL A 122 -0.54 10.30 -16.00
CA VAL A 122 0.34 11.44 -16.29
C VAL A 122 1.80 11.04 -16.11
N CYS A 123 2.59 11.29 -17.15
CA CYS A 123 4.02 11.00 -17.15
C CYS A 123 4.75 12.00 -18.07
N PRO A 124 5.98 12.43 -17.72
CA PRO A 124 6.75 12.05 -16.54
C PRO A 124 6.16 12.60 -15.24
N ILE A 125 6.49 11.96 -14.10
CA ILE A 125 6.21 12.52 -12.79
C ILE A 125 7.22 13.63 -12.57
N THR A 126 6.77 14.88 -12.51
CA THR A 126 7.68 16.04 -12.40
C THR A 126 8.23 16.22 -10.99
N ALA A 127 9.47 16.73 -10.90
CA ALA A 127 10.12 17.09 -9.65
C ALA A 127 9.26 18.04 -8.83
N ARG A 128 9.02 17.70 -7.56
CA ARG A 128 8.14 18.48 -6.66
C ARG A 128 8.29 18.10 -5.21
N GLN A 129 7.81 18.97 -4.35
CA GLN A 129 7.66 18.67 -2.94
C GLN A 129 6.28 18.02 -2.69
N LEU A 130 6.28 16.95 -1.92
CA LEU A 130 5.10 16.21 -1.47
C LEU A 130 4.91 16.43 0.02
N GLN A 131 3.74 16.92 0.44
CA GLN A 131 3.39 17.11 1.84
C GLN A 131 2.39 16.03 2.26
N PHE A 132 2.78 15.22 3.24
CA PHE A 132 1.94 14.17 3.82
C PHE A 132 1.17 14.73 5.03
N ASN A 133 -0.13 14.90 4.89
CA ASN A 133 -1.02 15.49 5.90
C ASN A 133 -1.72 14.39 6.68
N ASP A 134 -1.00 13.77 7.62
CA ASP A 134 -1.53 12.70 8.48
C ASP A 134 -2.24 11.57 7.70
N MET A 135 -1.55 11.06 6.68
CA MET A 135 -2.08 10.00 5.83
C MET A 135 -2.38 8.74 6.66
N VAL A 136 -3.56 8.19 6.48
CA VAL A 136 -4.01 6.91 7.04
C VAL A 136 -3.99 5.85 5.94
N LEU A 137 -3.63 4.62 6.30
CA LEU A 137 -3.84 3.50 5.39
C LEU A 137 -5.33 3.15 5.35
N ASP A 138 -5.83 3.00 4.14
CA ASP A 138 -7.19 2.53 3.89
C ASP A 138 -7.16 1.03 3.56
N GLU A 139 -7.98 0.24 4.22
CA GLU A 139 -8.06 -1.21 4.00
C GLU A 139 -8.41 -1.59 2.56
N ARG A 140 -9.13 -0.70 1.86
CA ARG A 140 -9.51 -0.87 0.46
C ARG A 140 -8.33 -0.78 -0.51
N MET A 141 -7.17 -0.30 -0.06
CA MET A 141 -5.91 -0.36 -0.79
C MET A 141 -5.32 -1.78 -0.82
N LEU A 142 -5.83 -2.67 0.03
CA LEU A 142 -5.35 -4.04 0.12
C LEU A 142 -6.32 -5.02 -0.56
N PRO A 143 -5.82 -6.12 -1.12
CA PRO A 143 -6.68 -7.19 -1.62
C PRO A 143 -7.56 -7.77 -0.51
N ARG A 144 -8.77 -8.17 -0.86
CA ARG A 144 -9.78 -8.69 0.11
C ARG A 144 -9.31 -9.88 0.95
N PHE A 145 -8.30 -10.61 0.49
CA PHE A 145 -7.79 -11.83 1.13
C PHE A 145 -6.36 -11.67 1.64
N VAL A 146 -5.96 -10.45 1.98
CA VAL A 146 -4.63 -10.24 2.56
C VAL A 146 -4.59 -10.87 3.96
N PRO A 147 -3.62 -11.77 4.26
CA PRO A 147 -3.52 -12.36 5.58
C PRO A 147 -3.14 -11.34 6.66
N THR A 148 -3.66 -11.52 7.86
CA THR A 148 -3.26 -10.73 9.03
C THR A 148 -1.79 -10.92 9.37
N GLY A 149 -1.20 -9.95 10.06
CA GLY A 149 0.20 -9.98 10.48
C GLY A 149 0.96 -8.70 10.16
N LEU A 150 2.27 -8.74 10.35
CA LEU A 150 3.16 -7.62 10.08
C LEU A 150 3.67 -7.70 8.64
N TRP A 151 3.56 -6.57 7.93
CA TRP A 151 3.92 -6.46 6.52
C TRP A 151 5.00 -5.40 6.31
N LYS A 152 5.85 -5.63 5.34
CA LYS A 152 6.82 -4.65 4.85
C LYS A 152 6.61 -4.47 3.34
N MET A 153 6.38 -3.24 2.93
CA MET A 153 6.37 -2.82 1.53
C MET A 153 7.71 -2.20 1.19
N VAL A 154 8.27 -2.61 0.06
CA VAL A 154 9.47 -2.01 -0.52
C VAL A 154 9.11 -1.52 -1.91
N LEU A 155 9.05 -0.20 -2.07
CA LEU A 155 8.94 0.48 -3.35
C LEU A 155 10.34 0.90 -3.78
N ARG A 156 10.77 0.48 -4.97
CA ARG A 156 12.05 0.86 -5.57
C ARG A 156 11.82 1.40 -6.97
N ALA A 157 12.52 2.46 -7.32
CA ALA A 157 12.64 2.93 -8.70
C ALA A 157 14.12 3.20 -9.00
N GLU A 158 14.56 2.82 -10.19
CA GLU A 158 15.95 3.00 -10.61
C GLU A 158 16.06 3.29 -12.10
N ASN A 159 17.01 4.12 -12.44
CA ASN A 159 17.42 4.40 -13.81
C ASN A 159 18.70 3.62 -14.12
N GLY A 160 18.59 2.58 -14.93
CA GLY A 160 19.71 1.71 -15.26
C GLY A 160 20.84 2.38 -16.07
N GLN A 161 20.57 3.54 -16.70
CA GLN A 161 21.58 4.26 -17.49
C GLN A 161 22.43 5.19 -16.61
N THR A 162 21.80 5.88 -15.66
CA THR A 162 22.49 6.86 -14.81
C THR A 162 22.87 6.30 -13.44
N GLY A 163 22.35 5.14 -13.06
CA GLY A 163 22.49 4.57 -11.74
C GLY A 163 21.70 5.32 -10.65
N MET A 164 20.88 6.31 -11.01
CA MET A 164 20.02 7.03 -10.06
C MET A 164 18.91 6.12 -9.55
N TYR A 165 18.65 6.16 -8.25
CA TYR A 165 17.59 5.35 -7.65
C TYR A 165 17.04 5.98 -6.39
N PHE A 166 15.84 5.51 -5.99
CA PHE A 166 15.34 5.62 -4.64
C PHE A 166 14.65 4.32 -4.20
N GLN A 167 14.60 4.10 -2.91
CA GLN A 167 13.87 3.00 -2.28
C GLN A 167 13.20 3.47 -0.99
N ILE A 168 11.94 3.14 -0.86
CA ILE A 168 11.12 3.41 0.33
C ILE A 168 10.73 2.10 0.98
N GLU A 169 10.91 1.99 2.29
CA GLU A 169 10.44 0.86 3.09
C GLU A 169 9.43 1.32 4.14
N ILE A 170 8.23 0.75 4.08
CA ILE A 170 7.15 1.02 5.03
C ILE A 170 6.71 -0.29 5.68
N ILE A 171 6.56 -0.26 7.00
CA ILE A 171 6.01 -1.38 7.78
C ILE A 171 4.59 -1.01 8.19
N PHE A 172 3.67 -1.93 7.97
CA PHE A 172 2.28 -1.81 8.36
C PHE A 172 1.77 -3.15 8.91
N ARG A 173 0.70 -3.11 9.67
CA ARG A 173 0.07 -4.29 10.23
C ARG A 173 -1.36 -4.42 9.76
N VAL A 174 -1.73 -5.66 9.44
CA VAL A 174 -3.10 -6.06 9.11
C VAL A 174 -3.66 -6.84 10.30
N TYR A 175 -4.78 -6.36 10.84
CA TYR A 175 -5.50 -6.98 11.96
C TYR A 175 -6.82 -7.58 11.47
N PRO A 176 -7.35 -8.60 12.14
CA PRO A 176 -8.76 -8.95 11.99
C PRO A 176 -9.64 -7.82 12.53
N ASP A 177 -10.82 -7.65 11.98
CA ASP A 177 -11.79 -6.69 12.49
C ASP A 177 -12.21 -7.03 13.93
N GLY A 178 -12.36 -6.00 14.77
CA GLY A 178 -12.79 -6.16 16.16
C GLY A 178 -11.65 -6.22 17.21
N TYR A 179 -10.46 -5.72 16.89
CA TYR A 179 -9.36 -5.56 17.87
C TYR A 179 -9.39 -4.21 18.58
#